data_fec884b000555a092636530b421f5707
#
_entry.id   fec884b000555a092636530b421f5707
#
_cell.length_a   1.000
_cell.length_b   1.000
_cell.length_c   1.000
_cell.angle_alpha   90.00
_cell.angle_beta   90.00
_cell.angle_gamma   90.00
#
_symmetry.space_group_name_H-M   'P 1'
#
loop_
_entity.id
_entity.type
_entity.pdbx_description
1 polymer ?
#
loop_
_entity_poly.entity_id
_entity_poly.type
_entity_poly.pdbx_seq_one_letter_code
_entity_poly.pdbx_strand_id
1 'polypeptide(L)'
;MKKRLLSVILTAVTVLSMTACGVSAPEVPEAAPAAETPAAQAPATETPATEAPAAEEAATPAADAITLVMAEVNPLDTIVGMTDQKFKEEVEARSGGSIIIDLQASGVLGSENDVLDTMLGGGGTIDISRISAFALTSYGGQKSMLLSLPYIFTSREHFWNFATSDLAQEFLQEPSENGSGVRGLFYGEEGFRHFFTSYEIEDINSFKGKKIRVSNDPIMNGLVEGLGASPTVVAFGELYSALQTGVVDGAEQPIANYKSNAFPEVAPYMILDGHTLGAIQVIITDEAWNKLSPEQQDILVEAGKVASEYNRSISEEKEQEVLQELKDSGVTIIEVDDITPWQEAVKPVIEENIKGLEDYYQKIVDMK
;
A
#
# COMPACT_ATOMS: atom_id res chain seq x y z
N MET A 1 -16.72 -19.87 -55.75
CA MET A 1 -16.95 -18.94 -56.87
C MET A 1 -17.17 -17.53 -56.32
N LYS A 2 -16.41 -16.55 -56.88
CA LYS A 2 -16.63 -15.09 -56.86
C LYS A 2 -16.63 -14.36 -55.53
N LYS A 3 -15.96 -13.23 -55.29
CA LYS A 3 -14.89 -12.45 -55.98
C LYS A 3 -14.40 -11.41 -54.96
N ARG A 4 -13.12 -11.09 -55.01
CA ARG A 4 -12.41 -10.01 -54.32
C ARG A 4 -12.99 -8.64 -54.68
N LEU A 5 -12.91 -7.67 -53.75
CA LEU A 5 -12.67 -6.26 -54.16
C LEU A 5 -11.75 -5.61 -53.09
N LEU A 6 -10.55 -5.26 -53.54
CA LEU A 6 -9.62 -4.29 -52.95
C LEU A 6 -10.21 -2.88 -53.20
N SER A 7 -10.11 -1.99 -52.23
CA SER A 7 -10.12 -0.55 -52.44
C SER A 7 -8.94 0.10 -51.73
N VAL A 8 -8.00 0.53 -52.54
CA VAL A 8 -6.87 1.40 -52.20
C VAL A 8 -7.41 2.84 -52.28
N ILE A 9 -7.25 3.62 -51.21
CA ILE A 9 -7.38 5.08 -51.27
C ILE A 9 -6.07 5.69 -50.83
N LEU A 10 -5.40 6.26 -51.83
CA LEU A 10 -4.23 7.12 -51.81
C LEU A 10 -4.70 8.55 -51.49
N THR A 11 -4.19 9.18 -50.42
CA THR A 11 -4.40 10.63 -50.24
C THR A 11 -3.09 11.35 -49.99
N ALA A 12 -2.92 12.40 -50.74
CA ALA A 12 -1.73 13.19 -50.97
C ALA A 12 -1.28 14.04 -49.78
N VAL A 13 0.03 14.19 -49.74
CA VAL A 13 0.78 15.18 -48.96
C VAL A 13 0.58 16.56 -49.56
N THR A 14 0.10 17.53 -48.75
CA THR A 14 0.21 18.96 -49.07
C THR A 14 1.14 19.63 -48.08
N VAL A 15 2.31 20.00 -48.58
CA VAL A 15 3.26 20.89 -47.91
C VAL A 15 2.77 22.32 -48.11
N LEU A 16 2.55 23.05 -47.04
CA LEU A 16 2.32 24.49 -47.08
C LEU A 16 3.42 25.21 -46.33
N SER A 17 4.30 25.82 -47.10
CA SER A 17 5.33 26.75 -46.61
C SER A 17 4.66 28.07 -46.24
N MET A 18 4.89 28.61 -45.05
CA MET A 18 4.62 30.01 -44.76
C MET A 18 5.84 30.68 -44.09
N THR A 19 6.13 31.78 -44.70
CA THR A 19 7.23 32.72 -44.57
C THR A 19 7.28 33.40 -43.18
N ALA A 20 8.49 33.72 -42.78
CA ALA A 20 8.87 34.47 -41.59
C ALA A 20 8.26 35.89 -41.53
N CYS A 21 7.86 36.30 -40.32
CA CYS A 21 7.90 37.68 -39.86
C CYS A 21 8.48 37.73 -38.47
N GLY A 22 9.59 38.44 -38.33
CA GLY A 22 10.32 38.61 -37.09
C GLY A 22 9.60 39.52 -36.08
N VAL A 23 9.68 39.14 -34.82
CA VAL A 23 9.47 40.06 -33.71
C VAL A 23 10.64 39.89 -32.75
N SER A 24 11.31 40.98 -32.49
CA SER A 24 12.50 41.16 -31.62
C SER A 24 12.22 40.76 -30.18
N ALA A 25 13.13 40.00 -29.57
CA ALA A 25 13.19 39.76 -28.13
C ALA A 25 13.66 41.02 -27.39
N PRO A 26 13.17 41.30 -26.17
CA PRO A 26 13.73 42.36 -25.32
C PRO A 26 15.04 41.91 -24.66
N GLU A 27 16.02 42.80 -24.66
CA GLU A 27 17.31 42.70 -24.01
C GLU A 27 17.19 42.54 -22.49
N VAL A 28 18.01 41.65 -21.93
CA VAL A 28 18.25 41.47 -20.49
C VAL A 28 19.30 42.48 -20.07
N PRO A 29 19.11 43.30 -19.02
CA PRO A 29 20.15 44.20 -18.53
C PRO A 29 21.26 43.44 -17.81
N GLU A 30 22.49 43.78 -18.16
CA GLU A 30 23.78 43.37 -17.59
C GLU A 30 23.89 43.80 -16.12
N ALA A 31 24.22 42.85 -15.22
CA ALA A 31 24.43 43.11 -13.80
C ALA A 31 25.78 43.78 -13.55
N ALA A 32 25.78 44.89 -12.84
CA ALA A 32 26.96 45.58 -12.36
C ALA A 32 27.66 44.82 -11.20
N PRO A 33 28.99 44.99 -11.01
CA PRO A 33 29.75 44.22 -10.04
C PRO A 33 29.52 44.68 -8.59
N ALA A 34 29.39 43.73 -7.67
CA ALA A 34 29.21 43.92 -6.25
C ALA A 34 30.54 44.39 -5.59
N ALA A 35 30.45 45.41 -4.75
CA ALA A 35 31.52 45.92 -3.93
C ALA A 35 31.78 45.02 -2.70
N GLU A 36 33.05 44.72 -2.45
CA GLU A 36 33.54 44.05 -1.25
C GLU A 36 33.39 44.93 0.00
N THR A 37 32.81 44.37 1.07
CA THR A 37 32.80 44.97 2.41
C THR A 37 33.57 44.06 3.37
N PRO A 38 34.46 44.54 4.24
CA PRO A 38 35.34 43.70 5.04
C PRO A 38 34.62 43.06 6.22
N ALA A 39 34.94 41.79 6.49
CA ALA A 39 34.45 40.99 7.62
C ALA A 39 35.01 41.54 8.96
N ALA A 40 34.10 41.82 9.92
CA ALA A 40 34.46 42.05 11.32
C ALA A 40 34.46 40.69 12.05
N GLN A 41 35.58 40.35 12.66
CA GLN A 41 35.75 39.20 13.54
C GLN A 41 35.02 39.44 14.88
N ALA A 42 34.12 38.53 15.27
CA ALA A 42 33.60 38.43 16.63
C ALA A 42 34.27 37.24 17.34
N PRO A 43 34.49 37.30 18.68
CA PRO A 43 35.27 36.29 19.39
C PRO A 43 34.51 34.96 19.59
N ALA A 44 35.26 33.87 19.45
CA ALA A 44 34.78 32.51 19.67
C ALA A 44 34.46 32.27 21.16
N THR A 45 33.24 31.89 21.46
CA THR A 45 32.85 31.31 22.75
C THR A 45 32.80 29.78 22.57
N GLU A 46 33.72 29.10 23.24
CA GLU A 46 33.76 27.64 23.30
C GLU A 46 32.53 27.13 24.07
N THR A 47 31.64 26.41 23.39
CA THR A 47 30.60 25.61 24.01
C THR A 47 31.09 24.15 24.04
N PRO A 48 30.94 23.41 25.16
CA PRO A 48 31.39 22.02 25.22
C PRO A 48 30.62 21.16 24.23
N ALA A 49 31.35 20.37 23.45
CA ALA A 49 30.79 19.38 22.54
C ALA A 49 30.03 18.32 23.32
N THR A 50 28.72 18.29 23.17
CA THR A 50 27.91 17.13 23.53
C THR A 50 28.19 16.06 22.47
N GLU A 51 28.74 14.94 22.91
CA GLU A 51 28.93 13.74 22.08
C GLU A 51 27.59 13.35 21.46
N ALA A 52 27.50 13.43 20.13
CA ALA A 52 26.40 12.84 19.36
C ALA A 52 26.48 11.32 19.52
N PRO A 53 25.32 10.62 19.59
CA PRO A 53 25.32 9.16 19.56
C PRO A 53 26.04 8.69 18.28
N ALA A 54 26.92 7.71 18.41
CA ALA A 54 27.62 7.10 17.29
C ALA A 54 26.57 6.64 16.26
N ALA A 55 26.66 7.14 15.05
CA ALA A 55 25.94 6.59 13.93
C ALA A 55 26.36 5.12 13.78
N GLU A 56 25.40 4.21 13.86
CA GLU A 56 25.59 2.81 13.58
C GLU A 56 26.15 2.71 12.15
N GLU A 57 27.37 2.20 11.99
CA GLU A 57 28.01 2.02 10.69
C GLU A 57 27.14 1.07 9.88
N ALA A 58 26.53 1.56 8.81
CA ALA A 58 25.86 0.72 7.83
C ALA A 58 26.86 -0.34 7.33
N ALA A 59 26.53 -1.60 7.49
CA ALA A 59 27.37 -2.72 7.05
C ALA A 59 27.70 -2.57 5.57
N THR A 60 28.99 -2.56 5.23
CA THR A 60 29.44 -2.54 3.84
C THR A 60 29.02 -3.84 3.16
N PRO A 61 28.30 -3.80 2.01
CA PRO A 61 27.86 -5.02 1.32
C PRO A 61 29.01 -5.99 1.09
N ALA A 62 28.79 -7.28 1.34
CA ALA A 62 29.73 -8.33 1.01
C ALA A 62 29.93 -8.40 -0.52
N ALA A 63 31.12 -8.79 -0.98
CA ALA A 63 31.44 -8.83 -2.43
C ALA A 63 30.50 -9.75 -3.24
N ASP A 64 29.83 -10.70 -2.60
CA ASP A 64 28.89 -11.66 -3.17
C ASP A 64 27.48 -11.53 -2.55
N ALA A 65 27.07 -10.32 -2.18
CA ALA A 65 25.75 -10.07 -1.57
C ALA A 65 24.62 -10.40 -2.56
N ILE A 66 23.58 -11.06 -2.05
CA ILE A 66 22.32 -11.30 -2.77
C ILE A 66 21.46 -10.06 -2.58
N THR A 67 21.04 -9.42 -3.67
CA THR A 67 20.06 -8.33 -3.63
C THR A 67 18.67 -8.89 -3.91
N LEU A 68 17.72 -8.62 -3.04
CA LEU A 68 16.30 -8.94 -3.19
C LEU A 68 15.51 -7.62 -3.38
N VAL A 69 14.83 -7.50 -4.52
CA VAL A 69 13.99 -6.34 -4.83
C VAL A 69 12.66 -6.49 -4.13
N MET A 70 12.31 -5.50 -3.29
CA MET A 70 11.06 -5.48 -2.52
C MET A 70 10.16 -4.33 -2.98
N ALA A 71 8.91 -4.63 -3.32
CA ALA A 71 7.91 -3.66 -3.75
C ALA A 71 6.97 -3.25 -2.60
N GLU A 72 6.69 -1.93 -2.49
CA GLU A 72 5.69 -1.33 -1.61
C GLU A 72 4.92 -0.24 -2.36
N VAL A 73 3.58 -0.28 -2.33
CA VAL A 73 2.75 0.71 -3.05
C VAL A 73 2.58 2.02 -2.28
N ASN A 74 2.74 2.00 -0.96
CA ASN A 74 2.59 3.18 -0.11
C ASN A 74 3.91 3.90 0.11
N PRO A 75 3.86 5.19 0.53
CA PRO A 75 5.02 5.93 1.02
C PRO A 75 5.61 5.31 2.31
N LEU A 76 6.89 5.56 2.56
CA LEU A 76 7.63 5.00 3.70
C LEU A 76 7.22 5.56 5.06
N ASP A 77 6.49 6.65 5.13
CA ASP A 77 5.96 7.26 6.36
C ASP A 77 4.63 6.63 6.83
N THR A 78 4.09 5.68 6.08
CA THR A 78 2.95 4.86 6.51
C THR A 78 3.38 3.77 7.50
N ILE A 79 2.40 3.21 8.23
CA ILE A 79 2.65 2.08 9.15
C ILE A 79 3.36 0.93 8.43
N VAL A 80 2.87 0.57 7.23
CA VAL A 80 3.46 -0.51 6.42
C VAL A 80 4.83 -0.14 5.88
N GLY A 81 5.02 1.09 5.39
CA GLY A 81 6.33 1.55 4.91
C GLY A 81 7.40 1.53 6.01
N MET A 82 7.06 1.93 7.24
CA MET A 82 7.95 1.82 8.40
C MET A 82 8.24 0.35 8.76
N THR A 83 7.26 -0.53 8.61
CA THR A 83 7.44 -1.99 8.82
C THR A 83 8.41 -2.59 7.81
N ASP A 84 8.29 -2.21 6.53
CA ASP A 84 9.18 -2.68 5.48
C ASP A 84 10.62 -2.19 5.66
N GLN A 85 10.79 -0.93 6.11
CA GLN A 85 12.11 -0.41 6.51
C GLN A 85 12.70 -1.23 7.66
N LYS A 86 11.89 -1.56 8.67
CA LYS A 86 12.32 -2.38 9.80
C LYS A 86 12.72 -3.80 9.35
N PHE A 87 11.95 -4.41 8.46
CA PHE A 87 12.29 -5.70 7.86
C PHE A 87 13.63 -5.65 7.11
N LYS A 88 13.82 -4.64 6.26
CA LYS A 88 15.09 -4.39 5.56
C LYS A 88 16.27 -4.29 6.53
N GLU A 89 16.16 -3.44 7.54
CA GLU A 89 17.20 -3.21 8.55
C GLU A 89 17.59 -4.52 9.25
N GLU A 90 16.60 -5.32 9.67
CA GLU A 90 16.84 -6.59 10.35
C GLU A 90 17.49 -7.64 9.44
N VAL A 91 17.06 -7.74 8.19
CA VAL A 91 17.66 -8.67 7.21
C VAL A 91 19.12 -8.30 6.97
N GLU A 92 19.40 -7.03 6.67
CA GLU A 92 20.76 -6.57 6.37
C GLU A 92 21.70 -6.71 7.59
N ALA A 93 21.21 -6.36 8.78
CA ALA A 93 22.00 -6.50 10.01
C ALA A 93 22.30 -7.97 10.34
N ARG A 94 21.28 -8.86 10.32
CA ARG A 94 21.43 -10.28 10.68
C ARG A 94 22.27 -11.05 9.66
N SER A 95 22.19 -10.67 8.39
CA SER A 95 22.98 -11.28 7.33
C SER A 95 24.41 -10.76 7.25
N GLY A 96 24.77 -9.73 8.06
CA GLY A 96 26.05 -9.06 7.97
C GLY A 96 26.32 -8.46 6.59
N GLY A 97 25.26 -8.03 5.88
CA GLY A 97 25.31 -7.46 4.55
C GLY A 97 25.44 -8.49 3.42
N SER A 98 25.26 -9.79 3.69
CA SER A 98 25.20 -10.82 2.64
C SER A 98 23.86 -10.90 1.92
N ILE A 99 22.80 -10.30 2.50
CA ILE A 99 21.51 -10.06 1.86
C ILE A 99 21.23 -8.57 1.94
N ILE A 100 20.88 -7.96 0.81
CA ILE A 100 20.47 -6.56 0.69
C ILE A 100 19.03 -6.53 0.22
N ILE A 101 18.18 -5.73 0.89
CA ILE A 101 16.82 -5.47 0.45
C ILE A 101 16.78 -4.15 -0.31
N ASP A 102 16.53 -4.22 -1.61
CA ASP A 102 16.28 -3.04 -2.45
C ASP A 102 14.80 -2.66 -2.38
N LEU A 103 14.45 -1.85 -1.36
CA LEU A 103 13.06 -1.46 -1.07
C LEU A 103 12.61 -0.32 -2.00
N GLN A 104 11.66 -0.62 -2.88
CA GLN A 104 11.06 0.26 -3.88
C GLN A 104 9.64 0.65 -3.45
N ALA A 105 9.51 1.81 -2.79
CA ALA A 105 8.25 2.29 -2.21
C ALA A 105 7.49 3.24 -3.15
N SER A 106 6.31 3.70 -2.69
CA SER A 106 5.44 4.67 -3.38
C SER A 106 4.96 4.20 -4.76
N GLY A 107 4.77 2.89 -4.94
CA GLY A 107 4.20 2.31 -6.15
C GLY A 107 5.07 2.44 -7.40
N VAL A 108 6.38 2.69 -7.27
CA VAL A 108 7.28 2.85 -8.43
C VAL A 108 7.39 1.57 -9.28
N LEU A 109 7.07 0.41 -8.71
CA LEU A 109 7.02 -0.88 -9.42
C LEU A 109 5.62 -1.27 -9.90
N GLY A 110 4.62 -0.40 -9.72
CA GLY A 110 3.24 -0.61 -10.12
C GLY A 110 2.28 -0.82 -8.94
N SER A 111 1.01 -1.15 -9.25
CA SER A 111 0.01 -1.54 -8.27
C SER A 111 0.30 -2.93 -7.70
N GLU A 112 -0.39 -3.34 -6.62
CA GLU A 112 -0.23 -4.70 -6.05
C GLU A 112 -0.47 -5.80 -7.11
N ASN A 113 -1.45 -5.62 -8.00
CA ASN A 113 -1.71 -6.58 -9.07
C ASN A 113 -0.58 -6.60 -10.12
N ASP A 114 -0.06 -5.43 -10.54
CA ASP A 114 1.06 -5.36 -11.50
C ASP A 114 2.31 -6.05 -10.92
N VAL A 115 2.55 -5.84 -9.61
CA VAL A 115 3.64 -6.48 -8.87
C VAL A 115 3.45 -7.99 -8.80
N LEU A 116 2.26 -8.47 -8.43
CA LEU A 116 1.94 -9.90 -8.37
C LEU A 116 2.05 -10.56 -9.74
N ASP A 117 1.53 -9.93 -10.79
CA ASP A 117 1.66 -10.42 -12.18
C ASP A 117 3.14 -10.52 -12.59
N THR A 118 3.98 -9.56 -12.19
CA THR A 118 5.42 -9.57 -12.45
C THR A 118 6.11 -10.69 -11.67
N MET A 119 5.81 -10.85 -10.37
CA MET A 119 6.40 -11.90 -9.54
C MET A 119 6.05 -13.31 -10.07
N LEU A 120 4.80 -13.51 -10.49
CA LEU A 120 4.28 -14.79 -10.98
C LEU A 120 4.58 -15.04 -12.46
N GLY A 121 4.84 -13.98 -13.21
CA GLY A 121 5.23 -14.05 -14.63
C GLY A 121 6.63 -14.65 -14.89
N GLY A 122 7.41 -14.93 -13.83
CA GLY A 122 8.73 -15.56 -13.91
C GLY A 122 9.83 -14.65 -14.47
N GLY A 123 9.63 -13.32 -14.42
CA GLY A 123 10.62 -12.34 -14.88
C GLY A 123 11.79 -12.10 -13.93
N GLY A 124 11.68 -12.54 -12.65
CA GLY A 124 12.73 -12.45 -11.64
C GLY A 124 13.20 -11.03 -11.31
N THR A 125 12.34 -10.03 -11.53
CA THR A 125 12.67 -8.60 -11.31
C THR A 125 12.15 -8.05 -9.98
N ILE A 126 11.18 -8.74 -9.35
CA ILE A 126 10.65 -8.44 -8.02
C ILE A 126 10.66 -9.74 -7.23
N ASP A 127 11.35 -9.73 -6.10
CA ASP A 127 11.54 -10.94 -5.28
C ASP A 127 10.57 -10.97 -4.10
N ILE A 128 10.33 -9.82 -3.48
CA ILE A 128 9.52 -9.63 -2.26
C ILE A 128 8.48 -8.54 -2.54
N SER A 129 7.31 -8.66 -1.93
CA SER A 129 6.33 -7.57 -1.89
C SER A 129 5.57 -7.56 -0.58
N ARG A 130 5.28 -6.36 -0.06
CA ARG A 130 4.19 -6.18 0.90
C ARG A 130 2.90 -5.99 0.11
N ILE A 131 1.90 -6.76 0.44
CA ILE A 131 0.59 -6.73 -0.20
C ILE A 131 -0.54 -6.73 0.83
N SER A 132 -1.70 -6.24 0.45
CA SER A 132 -2.95 -6.49 1.17
C SER A 132 -3.26 -7.99 1.15
N ALA A 133 -3.71 -8.56 2.28
CA ALA A 133 -3.95 -10.00 2.37
C ALA A 133 -4.92 -10.51 1.31
N PHE A 134 -5.92 -9.70 0.94
CA PHE A 134 -6.91 -10.04 -0.10
C PHE A 134 -6.32 -10.05 -1.52
N ALA A 135 -5.20 -9.38 -1.78
CA ALA A 135 -4.61 -9.34 -3.12
C ALA A 135 -4.24 -10.72 -3.65
N LEU A 136 -3.95 -11.69 -2.76
CA LEU A 136 -3.66 -13.07 -3.14
C LEU A 136 -4.88 -13.90 -3.55
N THR A 137 -6.10 -13.44 -3.34
CA THR A 137 -7.33 -14.20 -3.63
C THR A 137 -7.35 -14.74 -5.06
N SER A 138 -6.95 -13.92 -6.03
CA SER A 138 -6.87 -14.31 -7.44
C SER A 138 -5.60 -15.07 -7.81
N TYR A 139 -4.67 -15.24 -6.87
CA TYR A 139 -3.34 -15.83 -7.08
C TYR A 139 -3.09 -17.06 -6.20
N GLY A 140 -4.15 -17.77 -5.82
CA GLY A 140 -4.06 -19.03 -5.09
C GLY A 140 -4.09 -18.93 -3.57
N GLY A 141 -4.18 -17.72 -3.00
CA GLY A 141 -4.33 -17.48 -1.56
C GLY A 141 -5.80 -17.38 -1.14
N GLN A 142 -6.59 -18.43 -1.35
CA GLN A 142 -8.04 -18.39 -1.09
C GLN A 142 -8.39 -18.19 0.39
N LYS A 143 -7.60 -18.75 1.30
CA LYS A 143 -7.82 -18.55 2.74
C LYS A 143 -7.56 -17.10 3.16
N SER A 144 -6.60 -16.45 2.53
CA SER A 144 -6.28 -15.04 2.80
C SER A 144 -7.46 -14.09 2.52
N MET A 145 -8.40 -14.49 1.66
CA MET A 145 -9.65 -13.77 1.42
C MET A 145 -10.45 -13.55 2.71
N LEU A 146 -10.44 -14.52 3.64
CA LEU A 146 -11.16 -14.40 4.90
C LEU A 146 -10.71 -13.21 5.75
N LEU A 147 -9.44 -12.80 5.60
CA LEU A 147 -8.85 -11.71 6.38
C LEU A 147 -9.38 -10.32 5.97
N SER A 148 -10.00 -10.21 4.81
CA SER A 148 -10.63 -8.98 4.30
C SER A 148 -12.15 -8.96 4.46
N LEU A 149 -12.76 -10.01 5.01
CA LEU A 149 -14.19 -10.00 5.29
C LEU A 149 -14.54 -8.84 6.22
N PRO A 150 -15.60 -8.07 5.89
CA PRO A 150 -16.02 -6.99 6.74
C PRO A 150 -16.28 -7.45 8.18
N TYR A 151 -15.70 -6.73 9.15
CA TYR A 151 -15.86 -6.99 10.60
C TYR A 151 -15.38 -8.37 11.08
N ILE A 152 -14.54 -9.08 10.31
CA ILE A 152 -13.94 -10.36 10.76
C ILE A 152 -13.08 -10.15 12.00
N PHE A 153 -12.30 -9.09 12.05
CA PHE A 153 -11.54 -8.68 13.21
C PHE A 153 -12.27 -7.55 13.94
N THR A 154 -12.60 -7.77 15.21
CA THR A 154 -13.33 -6.81 16.05
C THR A 154 -12.41 -5.89 16.86
N SER A 155 -11.12 -6.20 16.88
CA SER A 155 -10.06 -5.41 17.53
C SER A 155 -8.69 -5.78 16.95
N ARG A 156 -7.68 -4.94 17.20
CA ARG A 156 -6.28 -5.28 16.92
C ARG A 156 -5.82 -6.54 17.64
N GLU A 157 -6.20 -6.69 18.92
CA GLU A 157 -5.87 -7.90 19.69
C GLU A 157 -6.40 -9.16 19.00
N HIS A 158 -7.64 -9.15 18.52
CA HIS A 158 -8.21 -10.26 17.76
C HIS A 158 -7.39 -10.60 16.50
N PHE A 159 -6.98 -9.59 15.73
CA PHE A 159 -6.10 -9.81 14.58
C PHE A 159 -4.75 -10.40 14.99
N TRP A 160 -4.11 -9.87 16.04
CA TRP A 160 -2.81 -10.34 16.46
C TRP A 160 -2.85 -11.74 17.09
N ASN A 161 -3.98 -12.14 17.70
CA ASN A 161 -4.20 -13.53 18.13
C ASN A 161 -4.22 -14.47 16.91
N PHE A 162 -4.82 -14.05 15.79
CA PHE A 162 -4.74 -14.78 14.53
C PHE A 162 -3.31 -14.74 13.95
N ALA A 163 -2.73 -13.56 13.75
CA ALA A 163 -1.48 -13.36 13.02
C ALA A 163 -0.27 -14.09 13.64
N THR A 164 -0.33 -14.39 14.97
CA THR A 164 0.70 -15.14 15.69
C THR A 164 0.37 -16.63 15.88
N SER A 165 -0.73 -17.12 15.30
CA SER A 165 -1.20 -18.50 15.44
C SER A 165 -0.61 -19.45 14.39
N ASP A 166 -0.71 -20.76 14.65
CA ASP A 166 -0.40 -21.80 13.65
C ASP A 166 -1.31 -21.70 12.43
N LEU A 167 -2.55 -21.23 12.60
CA LEU A 167 -3.49 -21.02 11.51
C LEU A 167 -3.00 -19.95 10.52
N ALA A 168 -2.40 -18.88 11.04
CA ALA A 168 -1.80 -17.83 10.21
C ALA A 168 -0.62 -18.38 9.39
N GLN A 169 0.19 -19.26 9.96
CA GLN A 169 1.28 -19.92 9.22
C GLN A 169 0.75 -20.80 8.09
N GLU A 170 -0.37 -21.53 8.32
CA GLU A 170 -1.04 -22.29 7.24
C GLU A 170 -1.48 -21.38 6.09
N PHE A 171 -2.02 -20.19 6.38
CA PHE A 171 -2.45 -19.23 5.35
C PHE A 171 -1.27 -18.64 4.58
N LEU A 172 -0.15 -18.36 5.25
CA LEU A 172 1.07 -17.83 4.60
C LEU A 172 1.67 -18.83 3.62
N GLN A 173 1.56 -20.13 3.87
CA GLN A 173 2.14 -21.16 3.01
C GLN A 173 1.18 -21.62 1.89
N GLU A 174 -0.13 -21.37 2.02
CA GLU A 174 -1.14 -21.82 1.06
C GLU A 174 -0.79 -21.50 -0.40
N PRO A 175 -0.36 -20.29 -0.79
CA PRO A 175 -0.07 -19.99 -2.19
C PRO A 175 1.05 -20.86 -2.78
N SER A 176 2.12 -21.09 -2.02
CA SER A 176 3.23 -21.97 -2.45
C SER A 176 2.78 -23.43 -2.54
N GLU A 177 2.01 -23.92 -1.55
CA GLU A 177 1.47 -25.28 -1.55
C GLU A 177 0.54 -25.53 -2.74
N ASN A 178 -0.21 -24.51 -3.16
CA ASN A 178 -1.07 -24.57 -4.35
C ASN A 178 -0.32 -24.36 -5.66
N GLY A 179 1.00 -24.14 -5.61
CA GLY A 179 1.84 -23.99 -6.79
C GLY A 179 1.74 -22.60 -7.43
N SER A 180 1.32 -21.58 -6.70
CA SER A 180 1.24 -20.21 -7.20
C SER A 180 2.60 -19.54 -7.41
N GLY A 181 3.66 -20.09 -6.81
CA GLY A 181 5.03 -19.57 -6.99
C GLY A 181 5.43 -18.45 -6.03
N VAL A 182 4.61 -18.17 -5.02
CA VAL A 182 4.91 -17.25 -3.90
C VAL A 182 4.54 -17.87 -2.56
N ARG A 183 5.18 -17.41 -1.49
CA ARG A 183 4.87 -17.76 -0.10
C ARG A 183 4.90 -16.54 0.79
N GLY A 184 4.13 -16.55 1.89
CA GLY A 184 4.17 -15.51 2.90
C GLY A 184 5.36 -15.68 3.84
N LEU A 185 5.91 -14.54 4.29
CA LEU A 185 6.95 -14.47 5.30
C LEU A 185 6.37 -14.10 6.67
N PHE A 186 5.54 -13.06 6.73
CA PHE A 186 4.92 -12.59 7.98
C PHE A 186 3.68 -11.74 7.69
N TYR A 187 2.88 -11.54 8.74
CA TYR A 187 1.74 -10.63 8.76
C TYR A 187 2.07 -9.31 9.45
N GLY A 188 1.34 -8.28 9.07
CA GLY A 188 1.22 -7.01 9.72
C GLY A 188 -0.17 -6.43 9.52
N GLU A 189 -0.38 -5.21 9.99
CA GLU A 189 -1.60 -4.45 9.77
C GLU A 189 -1.29 -3.01 9.35
N GLU A 190 -2.24 -2.37 8.70
CA GLU A 190 -2.15 -0.97 8.26
C GLU A 190 -3.18 -0.06 8.94
N GLY A 191 -3.86 -0.56 9.96
CA GLY A 191 -4.95 0.12 10.66
C GLY A 191 -6.33 -0.31 10.18
N PHE A 192 -7.37 0.17 10.88
CA PHE A 192 -8.74 0.01 10.39
C PHE A 192 -8.98 0.84 9.15
N ARG A 193 -9.70 0.25 8.20
CA ARG A 193 -10.08 0.88 6.93
C ARG A 193 -11.41 1.60 7.10
N HIS A 194 -11.50 2.78 6.51
CA HIS A 194 -12.60 3.70 6.63
C HIS A 194 -12.96 4.29 5.28
N PHE A 195 -14.26 4.54 5.05
CA PHE A 195 -14.67 5.25 3.84
C PHE A 195 -14.36 6.75 3.93
N PHE A 196 -13.99 7.32 2.78
CA PHE A 196 -13.83 8.76 2.62
C PHE A 196 -14.36 9.22 1.25
N THR A 197 -14.84 10.46 1.17
CA THR A 197 -15.58 10.95 -0.01
C THR A 197 -15.25 12.41 -0.32
N SER A 198 -15.49 12.78 -1.58
CA SER A 198 -15.46 14.16 -2.05
C SER A 198 -16.73 14.95 -1.72
N TYR A 199 -17.74 14.32 -1.15
CA TYR A 199 -19.02 14.90 -0.73
C TYR A 199 -19.29 14.63 0.75
N GLU A 200 -20.16 15.43 1.35
CA GLU A 200 -20.52 15.32 2.76
C GLU A 200 -21.22 13.97 3.06
N ILE A 201 -20.74 13.28 4.09
CA ILE A 201 -21.29 12.01 4.59
C ILE A 201 -21.95 12.30 5.94
N GLU A 202 -23.14 11.75 6.17
CA GLU A 202 -23.83 11.81 7.47
C GLU A 202 -23.93 10.40 8.07
N ASP A 203 -24.30 9.42 7.27
CA ASP A 203 -24.51 8.02 7.66
C ASP A 203 -24.34 7.05 6.48
N ILE A 204 -24.65 5.78 6.70
CA ILE A 204 -24.59 4.71 5.68
C ILE A 204 -25.46 5.04 4.44
N ASN A 205 -26.57 5.82 4.58
CA ASN A 205 -27.44 6.13 3.44
C ASN A 205 -26.80 7.13 2.47
N SER A 206 -25.78 7.85 2.90
CA SER A 206 -25.02 8.79 2.06
C SER A 206 -24.29 8.10 0.90
N PHE A 207 -24.11 6.78 0.97
CA PHE A 207 -23.45 6.00 -0.08
C PHE A 207 -24.36 5.57 -1.23
N LYS A 208 -25.69 5.62 -1.05
CA LYS A 208 -26.65 5.13 -2.05
C LYS A 208 -26.49 5.83 -3.41
N GLY A 209 -26.22 5.01 -4.43
CA GLY A 209 -26.05 5.46 -5.82
C GLY A 209 -24.74 6.19 -6.11
N LYS A 210 -23.81 6.23 -5.17
CA LYS A 210 -22.47 6.80 -5.33
C LYS A 210 -21.51 5.81 -5.96
N LYS A 211 -20.48 6.31 -6.63
CA LYS A 211 -19.40 5.51 -7.20
C LYS A 211 -18.26 5.46 -6.19
N ILE A 212 -18.03 4.32 -5.59
CA ILE A 212 -16.97 4.13 -4.61
C ILE A 212 -15.87 3.26 -5.23
N ARG A 213 -14.66 3.77 -5.19
CA ARG A 213 -13.50 3.03 -5.66
C ARG A 213 -13.23 1.83 -4.76
N VAL A 214 -12.92 0.72 -5.39
CA VAL A 214 -12.45 -0.51 -4.75
C VAL A 214 -11.18 -1.01 -5.44
N SER A 215 -10.41 -1.84 -4.72
CA SER A 215 -9.40 -2.70 -5.34
C SER A 215 -10.06 -3.81 -6.15
N ASN A 216 -9.31 -4.52 -6.98
CA ASN A 216 -9.85 -5.65 -7.75
C ASN A 216 -10.05 -6.88 -6.84
N ASP A 217 -11.06 -6.83 -5.98
CA ASP A 217 -11.38 -7.87 -5.00
C ASP A 217 -12.90 -8.07 -4.89
N PRO A 218 -13.41 -9.33 -4.92
CA PRO A 218 -14.84 -9.62 -4.84
C PRO A 218 -15.49 -9.15 -3.54
N ILE A 219 -14.78 -9.24 -2.40
CA ILE A 219 -15.29 -8.82 -1.09
C ILE A 219 -15.47 -7.32 -1.05
N MET A 220 -14.47 -6.56 -1.54
CA MET A 220 -14.56 -5.11 -1.61
C MET A 220 -15.67 -4.64 -2.56
N ASN A 221 -15.90 -5.33 -3.68
CA ASN A 221 -17.05 -5.08 -4.55
C ASN A 221 -18.36 -5.29 -3.78
N GLY A 222 -18.52 -6.45 -3.14
CA GLY A 222 -19.71 -6.79 -2.37
C GLY A 222 -19.94 -5.86 -1.18
N LEU A 223 -18.88 -5.42 -0.48
CA LEU A 223 -18.95 -4.43 0.59
C LEU A 223 -19.63 -3.14 0.10
N VAL A 224 -19.15 -2.59 -1.02
CA VAL A 224 -19.69 -1.34 -1.60
C VAL A 224 -21.13 -1.54 -2.11
N GLU A 225 -21.42 -2.68 -2.76
CA GLU A 225 -22.79 -3.03 -3.19
C GLU A 225 -23.76 -3.15 -2.01
N GLY A 226 -23.31 -3.73 -0.89
CA GLY A 226 -24.08 -3.84 0.34
C GLY A 226 -24.53 -2.49 0.91
N LEU A 227 -23.71 -1.45 0.73
CA LEU A 227 -24.06 -0.06 1.10
C LEU A 227 -25.02 0.61 0.10
N GLY A 228 -25.39 -0.06 -1.00
CA GLY A 228 -26.19 0.50 -2.09
C GLY A 228 -25.43 1.47 -2.98
N ALA A 229 -24.10 1.42 -2.96
CA ALA A 229 -23.21 2.16 -3.82
C ALA A 229 -22.79 1.30 -5.05
N SER A 230 -22.10 1.92 -6.00
CA SER A 230 -21.59 1.27 -7.20
C SER A 230 -20.07 1.11 -7.08
N PRO A 231 -19.54 -0.12 -6.96
CA PRO A 231 -18.10 -0.32 -6.93
C PRO A 231 -17.48 0.04 -8.28
N THR A 232 -16.33 0.69 -8.24
CA THR A 232 -15.56 1.07 -9.42
C THR A 232 -14.11 0.68 -9.20
N VAL A 233 -13.64 -0.32 -9.95
CA VAL A 233 -12.25 -0.77 -9.84
C VAL A 233 -11.31 0.25 -10.48
N VAL A 234 -10.39 0.79 -9.67
CA VAL A 234 -9.34 1.73 -10.10
C VAL A 234 -8.04 1.32 -9.43
N ALA A 235 -6.94 1.30 -10.19
CA ALA A 235 -5.62 1.03 -9.65
C ALA A 235 -5.25 2.07 -8.56
N PHE A 236 -4.50 1.64 -7.53
CA PHE A 236 -4.22 2.52 -6.38
C PHE A 236 -3.50 3.81 -6.79
N GLY A 237 -2.50 3.73 -7.68
CA GLY A 237 -1.76 4.90 -8.17
C GLY A 237 -2.61 5.90 -8.99
N GLU A 238 -3.80 5.50 -9.44
CA GLU A 238 -4.73 6.35 -10.19
C GLU A 238 -5.82 6.97 -9.30
N LEU A 239 -5.92 6.53 -8.03
CA LEU A 239 -7.03 6.89 -7.15
C LEU A 239 -7.14 8.40 -6.90
N TYR A 240 -6.02 9.09 -6.65
CA TYR A 240 -6.03 10.56 -6.47
C TYR A 240 -6.66 11.27 -7.66
N SER A 241 -6.22 10.94 -8.87
CA SER A 241 -6.75 11.52 -10.10
C SER A 241 -8.21 11.15 -10.35
N ALA A 242 -8.61 9.93 -10.01
CA ALA A 242 -9.99 9.47 -10.15
C ALA A 242 -10.96 10.23 -9.21
N LEU A 243 -10.54 10.52 -7.98
CA LEU A 243 -11.28 11.36 -7.03
C LEU A 243 -11.32 12.82 -7.51
N GLN A 244 -10.16 13.38 -7.90
CA GLN A 244 -10.06 14.77 -8.35
C GLN A 244 -10.93 15.07 -9.57
N THR A 245 -11.03 14.11 -10.49
CA THR A 245 -11.81 14.26 -11.74
C THR A 245 -13.27 13.78 -11.63
N GLY A 246 -13.67 13.23 -10.47
CA GLY A 246 -15.05 12.74 -10.24
C GLY A 246 -15.36 11.44 -11.00
N VAL A 247 -14.35 10.65 -11.38
CA VAL A 247 -14.55 9.29 -11.89
C VAL A 247 -15.15 8.42 -10.80
N VAL A 248 -14.70 8.63 -9.54
CA VAL A 248 -15.29 8.08 -8.32
C VAL A 248 -15.64 9.20 -7.35
N ASP A 249 -16.65 8.97 -6.53
CA ASP A 249 -17.13 9.90 -5.51
C ASP A 249 -16.43 9.71 -4.15
N GLY A 250 -15.82 8.56 -3.95
CA GLY A 250 -15.13 8.20 -2.71
C GLY A 250 -14.33 6.90 -2.85
N ALA A 251 -13.70 6.51 -1.76
CA ALA A 251 -12.92 5.28 -1.62
C ALA A 251 -12.85 4.88 -0.15
N GLU A 252 -12.05 3.85 0.15
CA GLU A 252 -11.76 3.41 1.51
C GLU A 252 -10.27 3.18 1.68
N GLN A 253 -9.72 3.52 2.84
CA GLN A 253 -8.32 3.33 3.20
C GLN A 253 -8.12 3.37 4.71
N PRO A 254 -7.01 2.84 5.22
CA PRO A 254 -6.52 3.16 6.55
C PRO A 254 -6.19 4.65 6.69
N ILE A 255 -6.32 5.16 7.91
CA ILE A 255 -6.13 6.58 8.22
C ILE A 255 -4.74 7.09 7.79
N ALA A 256 -3.68 6.32 8.07
CA ALA A 256 -2.32 6.69 7.69
C ALA A 256 -2.14 6.77 6.16
N ASN A 257 -2.66 5.78 5.44
CA ASN A 257 -2.57 5.74 3.97
C ASN A 257 -3.40 6.85 3.32
N TYR A 258 -4.58 7.17 3.87
CA TYR A 258 -5.40 8.28 3.41
C TYR A 258 -4.63 9.61 3.48
N LYS A 259 -3.93 9.88 4.59
CA LYS A 259 -3.13 11.11 4.74
C LYS A 259 -1.89 11.10 3.83
N SER A 260 -1.07 10.04 3.89
CA SER A 260 0.23 10.00 3.19
C SER A 260 0.11 10.01 1.67
N ASN A 261 -1.06 9.62 1.13
CA ASN A 261 -1.35 9.68 -0.30
C ASN A 261 -2.13 10.96 -0.70
N ALA A 262 -2.18 11.98 0.17
CA ALA A 262 -2.80 13.28 -0.07
C ALA A 262 -4.31 13.22 -0.43
N PHE A 263 -5.01 12.14 -0.14
CA PHE A 263 -6.44 12.02 -0.44
C PHE A 263 -7.33 13.06 0.26
N PRO A 264 -6.97 13.61 1.45
CA PRO A 264 -7.71 14.72 2.06
C PRO A 264 -7.90 15.94 1.16
N GLU A 265 -6.98 16.19 0.24
CA GLU A 265 -7.06 17.35 -0.68
C GLU A 265 -8.22 17.25 -1.67
N VAL A 266 -8.66 16.04 -2.01
CA VAL A 266 -9.67 15.76 -3.05
C VAL A 266 -10.92 15.08 -2.49
N ALA A 267 -10.86 14.53 -1.27
CA ALA A 267 -11.95 13.83 -0.61
C ALA A 267 -11.90 14.06 0.92
N PRO A 268 -12.30 15.25 1.42
CA PRO A 268 -12.04 15.69 2.79
C PRO A 268 -13.02 15.18 3.85
N TYR A 269 -13.92 14.27 3.51
CA TYR A 269 -14.90 13.69 4.43
C TYR A 269 -14.55 12.24 4.71
N MET A 270 -14.32 11.87 5.97
CA MET A 270 -14.02 10.48 6.37
C MET A 270 -14.99 10.05 7.46
N ILE A 271 -15.59 8.86 7.29
CA ILE A 271 -16.47 8.25 8.29
C ILE A 271 -15.75 7.05 8.91
N LEU A 272 -15.64 7.05 10.25
CA LEU A 272 -14.90 6.03 11.01
C LEU A 272 -15.76 4.78 11.22
N ASP A 273 -16.11 4.11 10.13
CA ASP A 273 -16.93 2.90 10.12
C ASP A 273 -16.13 1.63 10.46
N GLY A 274 -14.82 1.64 10.28
CA GLY A 274 -13.94 0.53 10.66
C GLY A 274 -14.32 -0.81 10.07
N HIS A 275 -14.79 -0.82 8.82
CA HIS A 275 -15.39 -2.01 8.19
C HIS A 275 -14.42 -3.20 8.07
N THR A 276 -13.12 -2.95 8.03
CA THR A 276 -12.09 -4.01 7.91
C THR A 276 -10.82 -3.55 8.60
N LEU A 277 -10.18 -4.41 9.41
CA LEU A 277 -8.78 -4.21 9.75
C LEU A 277 -7.94 -4.56 8.52
N GLY A 278 -7.10 -3.65 8.09
CA GLY A 278 -6.24 -3.84 6.92
C GLY A 278 -5.12 -4.85 7.21
N ALA A 279 -5.42 -6.13 7.10
CA ALA A 279 -4.41 -7.17 7.19
C ALA A 279 -3.48 -7.11 5.98
N ILE A 280 -2.18 -7.09 6.22
CA ILE A 280 -1.15 -7.18 5.17
C ILE A 280 -0.29 -8.42 5.37
N GLN A 281 0.32 -8.87 4.30
CA GLN A 281 1.37 -9.88 4.37
C GLN A 281 2.54 -9.48 3.48
N VAL A 282 3.74 -9.83 3.93
CA VAL A 282 4.95 -9.76 3.12
C VAL A 282 5.18 -11.12 2.52
N ILE A 283 5.32 -11.17 1.20
CA ILE A 283 5.50 -12.40 0.41
C ILE A 283 6.83 -12.39 -0.31
N ILE A 284 7.34 -13.58 -0.61
CA ILE A 284 8.55 -13.78 -1.43
C ILE A 284 8.23 -14.79 -2.54
N THR A 285 8.84 -14.62 -3.72
CA THR A 285 8.75 -15.64 -4.77
C THR A 285 9.45 -16.93 -4.35
N ASP A 286 8.88 -18.08 -4.75
CA ASP A 286 9.53 -19.40 -4.53
C ASP A 286 10.88 -19.47 -5.25
N GLU A 287 11.04 -18.75 -6.37
CA GLU A 287 12.31 -18.66 -7.09
C GLU A 287 13.40 -17.97 -6.25
N ALA A 288 13.10 -16.79 -5.67
CA ALA A 288 14.03 -16.07 -4.80
C ALA A 288 14.33 -16.87 -3.52
N TRP A 289 13.28 -17.41 -2.88
CA TRP A 289 13.41 -18.24 -1.68
C TRP A 289 14.35 -19.44 -1.89
N ASN A 290 14.21 -20.16 -3.00
CA ASN A 290 15.01 -21.35 -3.29
C ASN A 290 16.47 -21.03 -3.70
N LYS A 291 16.82 -19.78 -3.98
CA LYS A 291 18.21 -19.31 -4.19
C LYS A 291 18.94 -19.08 -2.87
N LEU A 292 18.21 -18.93 -1.76
CA LEU A 292 18.76 -18.67 -0.43
C LEU A 292 19.21 -19.98 0.23
N SER A 293 20.31 -19.92 0.98
CA SER A 293 20.69 -21.03 1.87
C SER A 293 19.68 -21.16 3.02
N PRO A 294 19.61 -22.34 3.69
CA PRO A 294 18.75 -22.49 4.87
C PRO A 294 18.98 -21.41 5.94
N GLU A 295 20.26 -21.04 6.18
CA GLU A 295 20.61 -20.00 7.14
C GLU A 295 20.10 -18.61 6.70
N GLN A 296 20.12 -18.34 5.39
CA GLN A 296 19.58 -17.08 4.83
C GLN A 296 18.05 -17.05 4.88
N GLN A 297 17.40 -18.20 4.66
CA GLN A 297 15.95 -18.34 4.83
C GLN A 297 15.54 -18.10 6.29
N ASP A 298 16.29 -18.65 7.25
CA ASP A 298 16.05 -18.41 8.67
C ASP A 298 16.21 -16.92 9.04
N ILE A 299 17.18 -16.21 8.43
CA ILE A 299 17.35 -14.76 8.63
C ILE A 299 16.10 -14.00 8.20
N LEU A 300 15.52 -14.30 7.02
CA LEU A 300 14.30 -13.64 6.55
C LEU A 300 13.11 -13.92 7.50
N VAL A 301 12.97 -15.15 7.97
CA VAL A 301 11.89 -15.51 8.91
C VAL A 301 12.04 -14.78 10.22
N GLU A 302 13.24 -14.75 10.83
CA GLU A 302 13.48 -14.05 12.09
C GLU A 302 13.36 -12.52 11.95
N ALA A 303 13.83 -11.94 10.84
CA ALA A 303 13.64 -10.53 10.53
C ALA A 303 12.14 -10.19 10.37
N GLY A 304 11.40 -11.08 9.71
CA GLY A 304 9.94 -10.93 9.55
C GLY A 304 9.19 -10.92 10.88
N LYS A 305 9.58 -11.78 11.84
CA LYS A 305 8.99 -11.77 13.18
C LYS A 305 9.22 -10.44 13.90
N VAL A 306 10.45 -9.91 13.82
CA VAL A 306 10.78 -8.61 14.44
C VAL A 306 10.02 -7.47 13.74
N ALA A 307 9.93 -7.48 12.43
CA ALA A 307 9.16 -6.48 11.68
C ALA A 307 7.65 -6.54 12.01
N SER A 308 7.09 -7.75 12.15
CA SER A 308 5.70 -7.97 12.58
C SER A 308 5.43 -7.43 13.99
N GLU A 309 6.31 -7.71 14.96
CA GLU A 309 6.22 -7.17 16.33
C GLU A 309 6.37 -5.64 16.35
N TYR A 310 7.28 -5.10 15.54
CA TYR A 310 7.43 -3.66 15.37
C TYR A 310 6.16 -3.03 14.83
N ASN A 311 5.58 -3.59 13.75
CA ASN A 311 4.29 -3.17 13.19
C ASN A 311 3.22 -3.11 14.29
N ARG A 312 3.05 -4.20 15.06
CA ARG A 312 2.10 -4.26 16.18
C ARG A 312 2.33 -3.15 17.19
N SER A 313 3.59 -2.83 17.49
CA SER A 313 3.94 -1.85 18.52
C SER A 313 3.66 -0.41 18.15
N ILE A 314 3.67 -0.09 16.84
CA ILE A 314 3.51 1.30 16.34
C ILE A 314 2.11 1.62 15.83
N SER A 315 1.34 0.59 15.45
CA SER A 315 0.12 0.78 14.63
C SER A 315 -0.93 1.64 15.32
N GLU A 316 -1.24 1.39 16.60
CA GLU A 316 -2.29 2.12 17.32
C GLU A 316 -1.87 3.58 17.57
N GLU A 317 -0.66 3.79 18.07
CA GLU A 317 -0.16 5.14 18.35
C GLU A 317 -0.08 5.97 17.08
N LYS A 318 0.44 5.37 15.99
CA LYS A 318 0.58 6.06 14.70
C LYS A 318 -0.79 6.41 14.08
N GLU A 319 -1.76 5.53 14.17
CA GLU A 319 -3.12 5.81 13.69
C GLU A 319 -3.75 6.96 14.46
N GLN A 320 -3.61 7.00 15.80
CA GLN A 320 -4.13 8.08 16.63
C GLN A 320 -3.43 9.43 16.36
N GLU A 321 -2.11 9.42 16.19
CA GLU A 321 -1.33 10.60 15.81
C GLU A 321 -1.86 11.18 14.49
N VAL A 322 -1.96 10.34 13.45
CA VAL A 322 -2.41 10.77 12.12
C VAL A 322 -3.86 11.23 12.14
N LEU A 323 -4.75 10.55 12.89
CA LEU A 323 -6.15 10.98 13.04
C LEU A 323 -6.24 12.38 13.66
N GLN A 324 -5.40 12.67 14.67
CA GLN A 324 -5.38 14.01 15.27
C GLN A 324 -4.88 15.07 14.28
N GLU A 325 -3.82 14.77 13.53
CA GLU A 325 -3.32 15.68 12.49
C GLU A 325 -4.36 15.96 11.40
N LEU A 326 -5.16 14.97 11.00
CA LEU A 326 -6.26 15.16 10.05
C LEU A 326 -7.34 16.07 10.61
N LYS A 327 -7.75 15.89 11.88
CA LYS A 327 -8.70 16.78 12.57
C LYS A 327 -8.16 18.22 12.62
N ASP A 328 -6.89 18.39 12.94
CA ASP A 328 -6.25 19.73 13.03
C ASP A 328 -6.08 20.40 11.66
N SER A 329 -5.99 19.63 10.57
CA SER A 329 -5.89 20.14 9.19
C SER A 329 -7.25 20.54 8.59
N GLY A 330 -8.36 20.26 9.27
CA GLY A 330 -9.70 20.62 8.83
C GLY A 330 -10.42 19.55 7.99
N VAL A 331 -9.91 18.31 8.00
CA VAL A 331 -10.63 17.15 7.48
C VAL A 331 -11.87 16.89 8.35
N THR A 332 -13.02 16.68 7.71
CA THR A 332 -14.25 16.35 8.43
C THR A 332 -14.26 14.87 8.79
N ILE A 333 -14.12 14.58 10.06
CA ILE A 333 -14.18 13.22 10.61
C ILE A 333 -15.54 12.97 11.22
N ILE A 334 -16.23 11.91 10.77
CA ILE A 334 -17.55 11.50 11.23
C ILE A 334 -17.38 10.21 12.05
N GLU A 335 -17.76 10.27 13.32
CA GLU A 335 -17.79 9.10 14.21
C GLU A 335 -19.07 8.29 13.94
N VAL A 336 -19.00 6.97 14.04
CA VAL A 336 -20.14 6.05 13.90
C VAL A 336 -20.59 5.59 15.28
N ASP A 337 -21.72 6.08 15.76
CA ASP A 337 -22.27 5.72 17.09
C ASP A 337 -22.82 4.29 17.12
N ASP A 338 -23.44 3.83 16.03
CA ASP A 338 -24.03 2.49 15.89
C ASP A 338 -23.55 1.83 14.59
N ILE A 339 -22.71 0.82 14.73
CA ILE A 339 -22.14 0.06 13.62
C ILE A 339 -23.11 -1.00 13.07
N THR A 340 -24.19 -1.31 13.78
CA THR A 340 -25.13 -2.39 13.44
C THR A 340 -25.68 -2.28 12.01
N PRO A 341 -26.14 -1.09 11.53
CA PRO A 341 -26.62 -0.96 10.15
C PRO A 341 -25.58 -1.31 9.08
N TRP A 342 -24.30 -1.03 9.36
CA TRP A 342 -23.19 -1.35 8.47
C TRP A 342 -22.93 -2.86 8.42
N GLN A 343 -22.91 -3.51 9.57
CA GLN A 343 -22.73 -4.96 9.68
C GLN A 343 -23.87 -5.72 8.99
N GLU A 344 -25.13 -5.29 9.17
CA GLU A 344 -26.29 -5.90 8.50
C GLU A 344 -26.24 -5.73 6.97
N ALA A 345 -25.79 -4.56 6.49
CA ALA A 345 -25.67 -4.28 5.05
C ALA A 345 -24.67 -5.21 4.34
N VAL A 346 -23.61 -5.62 5.01
CA VAL A 346 -22.54 -6.46 4.42
C VAL A 346 -22.65 -7.95 4.75
N LYS A 347 -23.63 -8.33 5.57
CA LYS A 347 -23.84 -9.74 5.95
C LYS A 347 -23.98 -10.71 4.76
N PRO A 348 -24.69 -10.35 3.65
CA PRO A 348 -24.77 -11.22 2.48
C PRO A 348 -23.39 -11.48 1.82
N VAL A 349 -22.49 -10.51 1.87
CA VAL A 349 -21.11 -10.64 1.35
C VAL A 349 -20.34 -11.67 2.15
N ILE A 350 -20.44 -11.62 3.48
CA ILE A 350 -19.80 -12.59 4.37
C ILE A 350 -20.33 -13.99 4.08
N GLU A 351 -21.67 -14.17 4.08
CA GLU A 351 -22.34 -15.46 3.85
C GLU A 351 -21.98 -16.09 2.49
N GLU A 352 -21.76 -15.28 1.45
CA GLU A 352 -21.36 -15.75 0.12
C GLU A 352 -19.89 -16.21 0.10
N ASN A 353 -19.00 -15.44 0.71
CA ASN A 353 -17.55 -15.63 0.57
C ASN A 353 -16.96 -16.62 1.58
N ILE A 354 -17.70 -17.04 2.62
CA ILE A 354 -17.24 -18.10 3.54
C ILE A 354 -17.56 -19.51 3.04
N LYS A 355 -18.30 -19.67 1.95
CA LYS A 355 -18.71 -20.99 1.44
C LYS A 355 -17.51 -21.87 1.10
N GLY A 356 -17.45 -23.01 1.78
CA GLY A 356 -16.32 -23.94 1.71
C GLY A 356 -15.12 -23.58 2.59
N LEU A 357 -15.21 -22.47 3.31
CA LEU A 357 -14.19 -21.98 4.25
C LEU A 357 -14.79 -21.73 5.65
N GLU A 358 -16.00 -22.23 5.92
CA GLU A 358 -16.75 -21.97 7.16
C GLU A 358 -15.97 -22.37 8.42
N ASP A 359 -15.23 -23.47 8.37
CA ASP A 359 -14.41 -23.93 9.49
C ASP A 359 -13.23 -22.97 9.78
N TYR A 360 -12.60 -22.42 8.74
CA TYR A 360 -11.53 -21.44 8.87
C TYR A 360 -12.08 -20.11 9.40
N TYR A 361 -13.19 -19.66 8.85
CA TYR A 361 -13.89 -18.46 9.33
C TYR A 361 -14.21 -18.57 10.82
N GLN A 362 -14.80 -19.70 11.25
CA GLN A 362 -15.14 -19.90 12.66
C GLN A 362 -13.90 -19.92 13.56
N LYS A 363 -12.81 -20.56 13.13
CA LYS A 363 -11.55 -20.56 13.87
C LYS A 363 -11.01 -19.14 14.09
N ILE A 364 -11.07 -18.26 13.05
CA ILE A 364 -10.65 -16.86 13.19
C ILE A 364 -11.57 -16.14 14.19
N VAL A 365 -12.90 -16.28 14.03
CA VAL A 365 -13.88 -15.63 14.92
C VAL A 365 -13.70 -16.03 16.38
N ASP A 366 -13.28 -17.27 16.66
CA ASP A 366 -13.07 -17.79 18.01
C ASP A 366 -11.77 -17.32 18.67
N MET A 367 -10.91 -16.59 17.95
CA MET A 367 -9.63 -16.05 18.47
C MET A 367 -9.76 -14.67 19.16
N LYS A 368 -11.00 -14.23 19.43
CA LYS A 368 -11.30 -12.93 20.07
C LYS A 368 -10.65 -12.78 21.44
#